data_17505de5a48343a7cdd08023d510cdb5
#
_entry.id   17505de5a48343a7cdd08023d510cdb5
#
_cell.length_a   1.000
_cell.length_b   1.000
_cell.length_c   1.000
_cell.angle_alpha   90.00
_cell.angle_beta   90.00
_cell.angle_gamma   90.00
#
_symmetry.space_group_name_H-M   'P 1'
#
loop_
_entity.id
_entity.type
_entity.pdbx_description
1 polymer ?
#
loop_
_entity_poly.entity_id
_entity_poly.type
_entity_poly.pdbx_seq_one_letter_code
_entity_poly.pdbx_strand_id
1 'polypeptide(L)'
;MKGFVKLIAVVVTAAAFAVSCSKDKDSGAVSFDKPAVFIDAPSGMATVGFTLRNIKTLSVTSQPTGWDEPMLDQTTGMLTVIAPSATALEKGTAVESGTVVLAGVTPGGTSVSGVLFVGVVKTVDLSAAGVANSYMASVKETNYLFDVMHKGDGSPLATDHLGVIWKSASGLVQYLQMENGKASFYIGADTEDSNKILKGNAVIGAYDANDELIWSWHVWATDYDPEGENGSVELNGYTMMTRNLGALANGNATTSEILASYGLYYQWGRKDPFIGPSTYKISSGQGAAMYNDSGSRTYVTMVASSAETGTMDYAVKHPLAFVTGVAESNNDWLWSKSDAGWSSDGDAGAKSVNDPCPYGWRVAPSAAFAGLEIVGTPAAGDEEKFGWTLTDGKAESFFMGGGRRRYDDGKIQNIYIPKDEAKMKLYTRADIAQPWEGLYWTTAVNGTQSHALHFWYEKLTGTGGIAPAEAYARANGMQVRCVKVKNL
;
A
#
# COMPACT_ATOMS: atom_id res chain seq x y z
N MET A 1 41.74 9.80 -11.59
CA MET A 1 40.83 10.89 -11.98
C MET A 1 39.44 10.42 -11.69
N LYS A 2 38.77 10.93 -10.65
CA LYS A 2 37.43 10.53 -10.23
C LYS A 2 36.43 11.44 -10.94
N GLY A 3 35.68 10.90 -11.90
CA GLY A 3 34.59 11.60 -12.57
C GLY A 3 33.36 11.67 -11.64
N PHE A 4 33.01 12.86 -11.20
CA PHE A 4 31.75 13.15 -10.52
C PHE A 4 30.62 13.13 -11.57
N VAL A 5 29.81 12.09 -11.56
CA VAL A 5 28.50 12.11 -12.24
C VAL A 5 27.56 12.91 -11.34
N LYS A 6 27.20 14.10 -11.76
CA LYS A 6 26.14 14.89 -11.10
C LYS A 6 24.80 14.27 -11.47
N LEU A 7 24.20 13.55 -10.51
CA LEU A 7 22.83 13.12 -10.59
C LEU A 7 21.94 14.37 -10.48
N ILE A 8 21.33 14.79 -11.58
CA ILE A 8 20.28 15.82 -11.55
C ILE A 8 18.99 15.08 -11.19
N ALA A 9 18.59 15.17 -9.93
CA ALA A 9 17.25 14.76 -9.53
C ALA A 9 16.25 15.76 -10.17
N VAL A 10 15.59 15.33 -11.23
CA VAL A 10 14.45 16.06 -11.78
C VAL A 10 13.27 15.79 -10.86
N VAL A 11 13.02 16.71 -9.95
CA VAL A 11 11.77 16.74 -9.18
C VAL A 11 10.67 17.15 -10.16
N VAL A 12 9.97 16.18 -10.73
CA VAL A 12 8.74 16.43 -11.46
C VAL A 12 7.66 16.67 -10.41
N THR A 13 7.42 17.94 -10.07
CA THR A 13 6.20 18.34 -9.40
C THR A 13 5.04 18.05 -10.36
N ALA A 14 4.25 17.03 -10.06
CA ALA A 14 2.97 16.83 -10.72
C ALA A 14 2.16 18.11 -10.55
N ALA A 15 1.96 18.83 -11.66
CA ALA A 15 1.10 20.00 -11.66
C ALA A 15 -0.33 19.51 -11.45
N ALA A 16 -0.83 19.66 -10.22
CA ALA A 16 -2.23 19.47 -9.92
C ALA A 16 -3.05 20.35 -10.84
N PHE A 17 -3.98 19.76 -11.56
CA PHE A 17 -4.99 20.49 -12.31
C PHE A 17 -5.92 21.19 -11.32
N ALA A 18 -5.54 22.37 -10.85
CA ALA A 18 -6.48 23.29 -10.25
C ALA A 18 -7.36 23.82 -11.37
N VAL A 19 -8.58 23.30 -11.48
CA VAL A 19 -9.62 23.95 -12.26
C VAL A 19 -9.99 25.23 -11.51
N SER A 20 -9.23 26.30 -11.78
CA SER A 20 -9.62 27.65 -11.44
C SER A 20 -10.75 28.05 -12.39
N CYS A 21 -11.96 28.16 -11.90
CA CYS A 21 -13.06 28.83 -12.59
C CYS A 21 -12.80 30.34 -12.65
N SER A 22 -11.86 30.76 -13.48
CA SER A 22 -11.79 32.13 -13.95
C SER A 22 -12.30 32.16 -15.39
N LYS A 23 -13.22 33.07 -15.67
CA LYS A 23 -13.80 33.34 -17.00
C LYS A 23 -12.79 34.07 -17.88
N ASP A 24 -11.56 33.59 -18.01
CA ASP A 24 -10.59 34.11 -18.98
C ASP A 24 -10.81 33.39 -20.30
N LYS A 25 -11.35 34.14 -21.27
CA LYS A 25 -11.54 33.70 -22.66
C LYS A 25 -10.24 33.31 -23.38
N ASP A 26 -9.06 33.59 -22.81
CA ASP A 26 -7.73 33.34 -23.37
C ASP A 26 -6.98 32.15 -22.76
N SER A 27 -7.58 31.36 -21.86
CA SER A 27 -6.91 30.19 -21.27
C SER A 27 -6.76 29.08 -22.31
N GLY A 28 -5.53 28.86 -22.79
CA GLY A 28 -5.16 27.71 -23.63
C GLY A 28 -4.86 26.47 -22.76
N ALA A 29 -4.94 25.28 -23.37
CA ALA A 29 -4.46 24.04 -22.76
C ALA A 29 -3.95 23.06 -23.81
N VAL A 30 -2.94 22.28 -23.42
CA VAL A 30 -2.43 21.09 -24.10
C VAL A 30 -2.51 19.95 -23.10
N SER A 31 -3.28 18.92 -23.40
CA SER A 31 -3.48 17.78 -22.49
C SER A 31 -3.29 16.48 -23.25
N PHE A 32 -2.56 15.54 -22.68
CA PHE A 32 -2.49 14.17 -23.18
C PHE A 32 -3.63 13.33 -22.60
N ASP A 33 -4.10 12.35 -23.37
CA ASP A 33 -5.14 11.42 -22.95
C ASP A 33 -4.65 10.47 -21.85
N LYS A 34 -3.31 10.29 -21.76
CA LYS A 34 -2.63 9.48 -20.76
C LYS A 34 -1.44 10.23 -20.15
N PRO A 35 -1.13 10.07 -18.87
CA PRO A 35 0.03 10.71 -18.22
C PRO A 35 1.37 10.11 -18.64
N ALA A 36 1.36 8.86 -19.12
CA ALA A 36 2.55 8.10 -19.47
C ALA A 36 2.32 7.13 -20.64
N VAL A 37 3.42 6.79 -21.30
CA VAL A 37 3.51 5.73 -22.31
C VAL A 37 4.69 4.83 -21.96
N PHE A 38 4.42 3.54 -21.81
CA PHE A 38 5.41 2.51 -21.52
C PHE A 38 5.64 1.66 -22.76
N ILE A 39 6.90 1.47 -23.14
CA ILE A 39 7.33 0.72 -24.31
C ILE A 39 8.17 -0.47 -23.82
N ASP A 40 7.71 -1.69 -24.08
CA ASP A 40 8.30 -2.91 -23.51
C ASP A 40 9.69 -3.27 -24.09
N ALA A 41 10.08 -2.66 -25.21
CA ALA A 41 11.34 -2.99 -25.88
C ALA A 41 12.01 -1.78 -26.53
N PRO A 42 13.35 -1.76 -26.59
CA PRO A 42 14.10 -0.79 -27.39
C PRO A 42 13.66 -0.79 -28.86
N SER A 43 13.75 0.36 -29.52
CA SER A 43 13.27 0.64 -30.88
C SER A 43 11.75 0.42 -31.06
N GLY A 44 11.02 0.16 -30.00
CA GLY A 44 9.55 0.11 -30.02
C GLY A 44 8.96 1.51 -30.22
N MET A 45 7.69 1.54 -30.58
CA MET A 45 6.95 2.78 -30.73
C MET A 45 5.61 2.72 -30.01
N ALA A 46 5.13 3.88 -29.60
CA ALA A 46 3.79 4.01 -29.05
C ALA A 46 3.16 5.35 -29.47
N THR A 47 1.85 5.34 -29.57
CA THR A 47 1.07 6.52 -29.96
C THR A 47 0.11 6.89 -28.85
N VAL A 48 -0.01 8.18 -28.55
CA VAL A 48 -0.91 8.73 -27.53
C VAL A 48 -1.70 9.90 -28.12
N GLY A 49 -2.96 10.00 -27.76
CA GLY A 49 -3.82 11.10 -28.10
C GLY A 49 -3.50 12.35 -27.27
N PHE A 50 -3.75 13.51 -27.84
CA PHE A 50 -3.73 14.78 -27.13
C PHE A 50 -4.88 15.68 -27.57
N THR A 51 -5.30 16.56 -26.67
CA THR A 51 -6.36 17.54 -26.93
C THR A 51 -5.82 18.96 -26.77
N LEU A 52 -6.33 19.84 -27.59
CA LEU A 52 -5.95 21.26 -27.63
C LEU A 52 -7.19 22.13 -27.34
N ARG A 53 -7.01 23.10 -26.46
CA ARG A 53 -7.98 24.18 -26.28
C ARG A 53 -7.33 25.53 -26.48
N ASN A 54 -7.89 26.32 -27.40
CA ASN A 54 -7.44 27.68 -27.71
C ASN A 54 -5.92 27.76 -27.98
N ILE A 55 -5.39 26.87 -28.84
CA ILE A 55 -3.99 26.84 -29.28
C ILE A 55 -3.88 27.25 -30.76
N LYS A 56 -2.99 28.20 -31.04
CA LYS A 56 -2.71 28.68 -32.37
C LYS A 56 -1.54 27.94 -33.04
N THR A 57 -0.49 27.67 -32.25
CA THR A 57 0.68 26.92 -32.72
C THR A 57 1.06 25.85 -31.68
N LEU A 58 1.55 24.71 -32.15
CA LEU A 58 1.97 23.59 -31.33
C LEU A 58 3.30 23.04 -31.83
N SER A 59 4.20 22.70 -30.93
CA SER A 59 5.50 22.07 -31.28
C SER A 59 5.98 21.17 -30.12
N VAL A 60 6.79 20.16 -30.45
CA VAL A 60 7.61 19.44 -29.49
C VAL A 60 8.76 20.32 -29.07
N THR A 61 8.94 20.60 -27.79
CA THR A 61 10.03 21.47 -27.28
C THR A 61 11.05 20.71 -26.44
N SER A 62 10.73 19.48 -26.00
CA SER A 62 11.66 18.65 -25.28
C SER A 62 11.33 17.18 -25.51
N GLN A 63 12.37 16.34 -25.52
CA GLN A 63 12.30 14.89 -25.53
C GLN A 63 13.47 14.29 -24.75
N PRO A 64 13.40 13.01 -24.30
CA PRO A 64 14.50 12.41 -23.57
C PRO A 64 15.74 12.25 -24.47
N THR A 65 16.92 12.32 -23.86
CA THR A 65 18.20 12.20 -24.59
C THR A 65 18.30 10.87 -25.34
N GLY A 66 18.62 10.95 -26.63
CA GLY A 66 18.81 9.79 -27.49
C GLY A 66 17.53 9.11 -27.99
N TRP A 67 16.35 9.65 -27.68
CA TRP A 67 15.10 9.26 -28.31
C TRP A 67 14.97 9.90 -29.70
N ASP A 68 14.31 9.22 -30.62
CA ASP A 68 14.01 9.80 -31.94
C ASP A 68 13.02 10.96 -31.79
N GLU A 69 13.03 11.87 -32.77
CA GLU A 69 12.11 13.01 -32.81
C GLU A 69 10.66 12.53 -32.88
N PRO A 70 9.80 12.92 -31.88
CA PRO A 70 8.42 12.48 -31.86
C PRO A 70 7.65 12.96 -33.10
N MET A 71 6.86 12.07 -33.68
CA MET A 71 6.00 12.41 -34.82
C MET A 71 4.69 13.01 -34.33
N LEU A 72 4.51 14.31 -34.59
CA LEU A 72 3.34 15.09 -34.18
C LEU A 72 2.34 15.20 -35.34
N ASP A 73 1.18 14.53 -35.20
CA ASP A 73 0.05 14.72 -36.15
C ASP A 73 -1.04 15.59 -35.48
N GLN A 74 -1.05 16.85 -35.84
CA GLN A 74 -2.03 17.82 -35.34
C GLN A 74 -3.43 17.60 -35.93
N THR A 75 -3.55 16.91 -37.05
CA THR A 75 -4.83 16.66 -37.72
C THR A 75 -5.64 15.62 -36.98
N THR A 76 -4.96 14.56 -36.55
CA THR A 76 -5.57 13.47 -35.78
C THR A 76 -5.48 13.66 -34.27
N GLY A 77 -4.69 14.65 -33.80
CA GLY A 77 -4.43 14.83 -32.37
C GLY A 77 -3.58 13.70 -31.76
N MET A 78 -2.63 13.17 -32.53
CA MET A 78 -1.82 12.03 -32.13
C MET A 78 -0.34 12.38 -32.08
N LEU A 79 0.34 11.90 -31.03
CA LEU A 79 1.81 11.95 -30.90
C LEU A 79 2.34 10.52 -30.89
N THR A 80 3.26 10.20 -31.81
CA THR A 80 3.98 8.92 -31.79
C THR A 80 5.39 9.14 -31.29
N VAL A 81 5.79 8.38 -30.30
CA VAL A 81 7.14 8.34 -29.73
C VAL A 81 7.83 7.05 -30.10
N ILE A 82 9.14 7.13 -30.36
CA ILE A 82 9.98 5.99 -30.76
C ILE A 82 11.11 5.86 -29.75
N ALA A 83 11.19 4.69 -29.13
CA ALA A 83 12.21 4.39 -28.14
C ALA A 83 13.60 4.24 -28.77
N PRO A 84 14.69 4.57 -28.04
CA PRO A 84 16.05 4.39 -28.54
C PRO A 84 16.39 2.92 -28.76
N SER A 85 17.40 2.67 -29.60
CA SER A 85 17.90 1.31 -29.83
C SER A 85 18.58 0.73 -28.58
N ALA A 86 18.59 -0.60 -28.45
CA ALA A 86 19.31 -1.29 -27.38
C ALA A 86 20.80 -0.87 -27.32
N THR A 87 21.45 -0.71 -28.48
CA THR A 87 22.84 -0.28 -28.55
C THR A 87 23.05 1.14 -28.04
N ALA A 88 22.10 2.05 -28.23
CA ALA A 88 22.19 3.41 -27.70
C ALA A 88 22.05 3.45 -26.18
N LEU A 89 21.15 2.64 -25.62
CA LEU A 89 20.97 2.47 -24.18
C LEU A 89 22.21 1.83 -23.52
N GLU A 90 22.73 0.74 -24.07
CA GLU A 90 23.93 0.05 -23.58
C GLU A 90 25.18 0.95 -23.58
N LYS A 91 25.33 1.80 -24.60
CA LYS A 91 26.42 2.77 -24.68
C LYS A 91 26.22 4.02 -23.81
N GLY A 92 25.07 4.17 -23.16
CA GLY A 92 24.73 5.36 -22.37
C GLY A 92 24.57 6.64 -23.21
N THR A 93 24.35 6.51 -24.54
CA THR A 93 24.06 7.66 -25.43
C THR A 93 22.59 8.01 -25.46
N ALA A 94 21.74 7.16 -24.90
CA ALA A 94 20.32 7.38 -24.69
C ALA A 94 19.93 7.05 -23.25
N VAL A 95 18.83 7.63 -22.77
CA VAL A 95 18.21 7.34 -21.48
C VAL A 95 16.98 6.46 -21.67
N GLU A 96 16.73 5.56 -20.70
CA GLU A 96 15.59 4.64 -20.76
C GLU A 96 14.24 5.36 -20.63
N SER A 97 14.20 6.48 -19.92
CA SER A 97 12.96 7.21 -19.69
C SER A 97 13.16 8.71 -19.53
N GLY A 98 12.08 9.46 -19.68
CA GLY A 98 12.07 10.90 -19.50
C GLY A 98 10.73 11.50 -19.91
N THR A 99 10.71 12.78 -20.26
CA THR A 99 9.49 13.48 -20.64
C THR A 99 9.56 14.05 -22.04
N VAL A 100 8.46 13.94 -22.76
CA VAL A 100 8.17 14.70 -23.97
C VAL A 100 7.28 15.88 -23.59
N VAL A 101 7.64 17.09 -24.08
CA VAL A 101 6.88 18.32 -23.82
C VAL A 101 6.31 18.85 -25.13
N LEU A 102 4.98 18.96 -25.19
CA LEU A 102 4.28 19.71 -26.22
C LEU A 102 4.03 21.14 -25.72
N ALA A 103 4.60 22.14 -26.41
CA ALA A 103 4.33 23.54 -26.11
C ALA A 103 3.34 24.11 -27.12
N GLY A 104 2.28 24.71 -26.61
CA GLY A 104 1.26 25.42 -27.36
C GLY A 104 1.33 26.93 -27.11
N VAL A 105 1.00 27.74 -28.11
CA VAL A 105 0.85 29.19 -27.97
C VAL A 105 -0.59 29.56 -28.31
N THR A 106 -1.26 30.28 -27.42
CA THR A 106 -2.62 30.78 -27.64
C THR A 106 -2.64 31.92 -28.69
N PRO A 107 -3.79 32.26 -29.26
CA PRO A 107 -3.93 33.46 -30.11
C PRO A 107 -3.47 34.76 -29.44
N GLY A 108 -3.59 34.85 -28.10
CA GLY A 108 -3.14 35.98 -27.29
C GLY A 108 -1.62 35.96 -26.98
N GLY A 109 -0.88 34.95 -27.43
CA GLY A 109 0.57 34.84 -27.23
C GLY A 109 0.97 34.16 -25.89
N THR A 110 0.04 33.64 -25.10
CA THR A 110 0.35 32.89 -23.86
C THR A 110 0.86 31.51 -24.20
N SER A 111 1.99 31.12 -23.60
CA SER A 111 2.53 29.75 -23.71
C SER A 111 1.93 28.82 -22.69
N VAL A 112 1.55 27.63 -23.12
CA VAL A 112 1.07 26.51 -22.28
C VAL A 112 1.77 25.22 -22.70
N SER A 113 1.88 24.24 -21.84
CA SER A 113 2.52 22.95 -22.15
C SER A 113 1.78 21.77 -21.59
N GLY A 114 1.79 20.66 -22.34
CA GLY A 114 1.46 19.33 -21.90
C GLY A 114 2.75 18.52 -21.72
N VAL A 115 2.80 17.68 -20.68
CA VAL A 115 3.95 16.82 -20.37
C VAL A 115 3.51 15.36 -20.40
N LEU A 116 4.26 14.54 -21.14
CA LEU A 116 4.06 13.10 -21.23
C LEU A 116 5.31 12.39 -20.73
N PHE A 117 5.16 11.48 -19.76
CA PHE A 117 6.24 10.56 -19.42
C PHE A 117 6.35 9.47 -20.50
N VAL A 118 7.57 9.12 -20.91
CA VAL A 118 7.85 8.02 -21.83
C VAL A 118 8.98 7.17 -21.27
N GLY A 119 8.87 5.85 -21.39
CA GLY A 119 9.91 4.96 -20.88
C GLY A 119 9.96 3.61 -21.59
N VAL A 120 11.19 3.10 -21.79
CA VAL A 120 11.46 1.72 -22.14
C VAL A 120 11.52 0.95 -20.83
N VAL A 121 10.39 0.40 -20.40
CA VAL A 121 10.25 -0.24 -19.09
C VAL A 121 9.52 -1.57 -19.23
N LYS A 122 9.93 -2.54 -18.41
CA LYS A 122 9.24 -3.83 -18.34
C LYS A 122 7.82 -3.62 -17.80
N THR A 123 6.86 -4.32 -18.40
CA THR A 123 5.49 -4.41 -17.88
C THR A 123 5.27 -5.73 -17.16
N VAL A 124 4.70 -5.69 -15.96
CA VAL A 124 4.38 -6.86 -15.13
C VAL A 124 2.92 -6.82 -14.73
N ASP A 125 2.17 -7.86 -15.10
CA ASP A 125 0.78 -8.04 -14.71
C ASP A 125 0.70 -8.80 -13.36
N LEU A 126 0.35 -8.09 -12.30
CA LEU A 126 0.22 -8.61 -10.94
C LEU A 126 -1.02 -9.50 -10.75
N SER A 127 -1.99 -9.40 -11.66
CA SER A 127 -3.20 -10.23 -11.68
C SER A 127 -3.12 -11.43 -12.63
N ALA A 128 -1.96 -11.69 -13.24
CA ALA A 128 -1.80 -12.78 -14.19
C ALA A 128 -2.13 -14.16 -13.62
N ALA A 129 -1.89 -14.39 -12.33
CA ALA A 129 -2.24 -15.63 -11.64
C ALA A 129 -3.69 -15.63 -11.12
N GLY A 130 -4.29 -14.47 -10.91
CA GLY A 130 -5.64 -14.30 -10.40
C GLY A 130 -5.84 -12.97 -9.67
N VAL A 131 -7.09 -12.67 -9.34
CA VAL A 131 -7.47 -11.43 -8.66
C VAL A 131 -7.35 -11.53 -7.14
N ALA A 132 -7.02 -10.41 -6.50
CA ALA A 132 -6.90 -10.30 -5.04
C ALA A 132 -7.20 -8.86 -4.59
N ASN A 133 -7.24 -8.62 -3.27
CA ASN A 133 -7.35 -7.27 -2.71
C ASN A 133 -5.98 -6.64 -2.44
N SER A 134 -4.90 -7.40 -2.58
CA SER A 134 -3.54 -6.93 -2.38
C SER A 134 -2.63 -7.46 -3.49
N TYR A 135 -1.78 -6.59 -4.02
CA TYR A 135 -0.82 -6.92 -5.07
C TYR A 135 0.60 -6.51 -4.64
N MET A 136 1.57 -7.41 -4.86
CA MET A 136 2.96 -7.20 -4.47
C MET A 136 3.79 -6.76 -5.68
N ALA A 137 4.39 -5.57 -5.61
CA ALA A 137 5.29 -5.03 -6.61
C ALA A 137 6.72 -5.12 -6.08
N SER A 138 7.64 -5.83 -6.78
CA SER A 138 8.97 -6.14 -6.25
C SER A 138 10.14 -5.67 -7.12
N VAL A 139 9.87 -5.18 -8.33
CA VAL A 139 10.91 -4.75 -9.28
C VAL A 139 10.83 -3.25 -9.47
N LYS A 140 11.96 -2.57 -9.31
CA LYS A 140 12.07 -1.13 -9.57
C LYS A 140 11.90 -0.79 -11.05
N GLU A 141 11.59 0.46 -11.35
CA GLU A 141 11.54 0.99 -12.73
C GLU A 141 10.68 0.11 -13.65
N THR A 142 9.50 -0.25 -13.14
CA THR A 142 8.59 -1.21 -13.77
C THR A 142 7.19 -0.61 -13.86
N ASN A 143 6.54 -0.81 -14.99
CA ASN A 143 5.11 -0.59 -15.16
C ASN A 143 4.37 -1.82 -14.63
N TYR A 144 3.47 -1.63 -13.68
CA TYR A 144 2.66 -2.70 -13.10
C TYR A 144 1.22 -2.60 -13.58
N LEU A 145 0.65 -3.76 -13.89
CA LEU A 145 -0.77 -3.89 -14.22
C LEU A 145 -1.47 -4.75 -13.17
N PHE A 146 -2.75 -4.49 -12.92
CA PHE A 146 -3.66 -5.46 -12.29
C PHE A 146 -5.11 -5.21 -12.70
N ASP A 147 -5.91 -6.27 -12.66
CA ASP A 147 -7.34 -6.25 -13.00
C ASP A 147 -8.13 -5.33 -12.06
N VAL A 148 -8.91 -4.40 -12.62
CA VAL A 148 -9.78 -3.48 -11.87
C VAL A 148 -11.25 -3.65 -12.23
N MET A 149 -11.57 -4.66 -13.03
CA MET A 149 -12.94 -5.01 -13.42
C MET A 149 -13.54 -6.10 -12.53
N HIS A 150 -12.74 -6.66 -11.60
CA HIS A 150 -13.18 -7.72 -10.69
C HIS A 150 -12.70 -7.49 -9.26
N LYS A 151 -13.51 -7.91 -8.29
CA LYS A 151 -13.15 -7.98 -6.86
C LYS A 151 -12.22 -9.15 -6.58
N GLY A 152 -11.73 -9.25 -5.33
CA GLY A 152 -10.83 -10.32 -4.92
C GLY A 152 -11.36 -11.75 -5.00
N ASP A 153 -12.65 -11.93 -5.21
CA ASP A 153 -13.33 -13.21 -5.45
C ASP A 153 -13.73 -13.43 -6.92
N GLY A 154 -13.36 -12.51 -7.81
CA GLY A 154 -13.70 -12.55 -9.23
C GLY A 154 -15.09 -11.98 -9.58
N SER A 155 -15.85 -11.49 -8.61
CA SER A 155 -17.12 -10.82 -8.92
C SER A 155 -16.91 -9.49 -9.67
N PRO A 156 -17.76 -9.13 -10.65
CA PRO A 156 -17.53 -8.01 -11.54
C PRO A 156 -17.66 -6.65 -10.84
N LEU A 157 -16.92 -5.67 -11.37
CA LEU A 157 -16.98 -4.24 -11.02
C LEU A 157 -17.27 -3.41 -12.26
N ALA A 158 -18.02 -2.33 -12.10
CA ALA A 158 -18.27 -1.33 -13.15
C ALA A 158 -17.32 -0.13 -12.97
N THR A 159 -16.03 -0.38 -13.07
CA THR A 159 -15.00 0.65 -12.91
C THR A 159 -14.98 1.58 -14.11
N ASP A 160 -15.13 2.89 -13.87
CA ASP A 160 -15.00 3.94 -14.87
C ASP A 160 -13.59 4.56 -14.85
N HIS A 161 -13.12 4.93 -13.67
CA HIS A 161 -11.78 5.51 -13.50
C HIS A 161 -11.14 5.12 -12.17
N LEU A 162 -9.85 5.48 -12.03
CA LEU A 162 -9.02 5.14 -10.87
C LEU A 162 -8.48 6.38 -10.18
N GLY A 163 -8.20 6.27 -8.89
CA GLY A 163 -7.51 7.29 -8.11
C GLY A 163 -6.69 6.70 -6.98
N VAL A 164 -5.62 7.39 -6.57
CA VAL A 164 -4.84 7.00 -5.38
C VAL A 164 -5.55 7.54 -4.14
N ILE A 165 -6.08 6.63 -3.31
CA ILE A 165 -6.72 7.00 -2.04
C ILE A 165 -5.65 7.46 -1.05
N TRP A 166 -4.59 6.67 -0.89
CA TRP A 166 -3.41 7.06 -0.14
C TRP A 166 -2.17 6.26 -0.55
N LYS A 167 -0.99 6.83 -0.30
CA LYS A 167 0.32 6.19 -0.45
C LYS A 167 1.26 6.63 0.67
N SER A 168 2.15 5.75 1.11
CA SER A 168 3.07 5.99 2.23
C SER A 168 4.30 6.81 1.84
N ALA A 169 4.58 6.95 0.55
CA ALA A 169 5.62 7.80 -0.01
C ALA A 169 5.06 8.57 -1.20
N SER A 170 5.37 9.86 -1.32
CA SER A 170 4.82 10.73 -2.38
C SER A 170 5.16 10.27 -3.79
N GLY A 171 6.34 9.66 -3.99
CA GLY A 171 6.79 9.11 -5.28
C GLY A 171 6.30 7.68 -5.58
N LEU A 172 5.56 7.04 -4.67
CA LEU A 172 5.01 5.71 -4.88
C LEU A 172 3.76 5.79 -5.76
N VAL A 173 3.56 4.82 -6.66
CA VAL A 173 2.45 4.82 -7.63
C VAL A 173 2.44 6.11 -8.45
N GLN A 174 3.19 6.10 -9.53
CA GLN A 174 3.28 7.22 -10.48
C GLN A 174 2.51 6.88 -11.76
N TYR A 175 1.99 7.89 -12.42
CA TYR A 175 1.33 7.77 -13.72
C TYR A 175 0.16 6.77 -13.73
N LEU A 176 -0.63 6.72 -12.64
CA LEU A 176 -1.79 5.85 -12.55
C LEU A 176 -2.78 6.16 -13.70
N GLN A 177 -3.17 5.12 -14.42
CA GLN A 177 -4.15 5.18 -15.49
C GLN A 177 -4.92 3.86 -15.58
N MET A 178 -6.07 3.87 -16.23
CA MET A 178 -6.80 2.66 -16.58
C MET A 178 -6.57 2.31 -18.06
N GLU A 179 -6.19 1.08 -18.33
CA GLU A 179 -5.96 0.59 -19.69
C GLU A 179 -6.46 -0.84 -19.85
N ASN A 180 -7.39 -1.06 -20.80
CA ASN A 180 -7.96 -2.39 -21.10
C ASN A 180 -8.51 -3.12 -19.87
N GLY A 181 -9.18 -2.41 -18.96
CA GLY A 181 -9.75 -2.98 -17.73
C GLY A 181 -8.71 -3.30 -16.65
N LYS A 182 -7.52 -2.75 -16.76
CA LYS A 182 -6.45 -2.87 -15.75
C LYS A 182 -5.99 -1.50 -15.28
N ALA A 183 -5.61 -1.40 -14.00
CA ALA A 183 -4.76 -0.33 -13.54
C ALA A 183 -3.39 -0.47 -14.19
N SER A 184 -2.78 0.62 -14.61
CA SER A 184 -1.40 0.72 -15.05
C SER A 184 -0.71 1.83 -14.27
N PHE A 185 0.42 1.53 -13.64
CA PHE A 185 1.17 2.49 -12.83
C PHE A 185 2.66 2.13 -12.77
N TYR A 186 3.49 3.13 -12.56
CA TYR A 186 4.93 2.97 -12.49
C TYR A 186 5.43 3.07 -11.03
N ILE A 187 6.38 2.21 -10.68
CA ILE A 187 7.16 2.32 -9.44
C ILE A 187 8.64 2.44 -9.79
N GLY A 188 9.24 3.54 -9.36
CA GLY A 188 10.65 3.84 -9.59
C GLY A 188 11.59 3.14 -8.62
N ALA A 189 12.87 3.51 -8.73
CA ALA A 189 13.90 3.11 -7.79
C ALA A 189 13.79 3.89 -6.48
N ASP A 190 14.37 3.33 -5.41
CA ASP A 190 14.57 4.02 -4.14
C ASP A 190 15.51 5.23 -4.32
N THR A 191 15.22 6.33 -3.62
CA THR A 191 15.99 7.57 -3.75
C THR A 191 17.36 7.52 -3.06
N GLU A 192 17.51 6.64 -2.08
CA GLU A 192 18.76 6.45 -1.33
C GLU A 192 19.61 5.30 -1.91
N ASP A 193 18.95 4.28 -2.49
CA ASP A 193 19.62 3.16 -3.15
C ASP A 193 18.93 2.83 -4.48
N SER A 194 19.44 3.40 -5.56
CA SER A 194 18.91 3.23 -6.91
C SER A 194 18.91 1.77 -7.44
N ASN A 195 19.52 0.82 -6.72
CA ASN A 195 19.44 -0.60 -7.07
C ASN A 195 18.19 -1.28 -6.49
N LYS A 196 17.45 -0.61 -5.63
CA LYS A 196 16.25 -1.14 -4.97
C LYS A 196 14.97 -0.46 -5.47
N ILE A 197 13.87 -1.17 -5.33
CA ILE A 197 12.54 -0.60 -5.54
C ILE A 197 12.22 0.45 -4.46
N LEU A 198 11.54 1.52 -4.81
CA LEU A 198 10.92 2.41 -3.82
C LEU A 198 9.87 1.64 -3.03
N LYS A 199 10.18 1.32 -1.77
CA LYS A 199 9.28 0.55 -0.90
C LYS A 199 8.18 1.42 -0.33
N GLY A 200 7.01 0.81 -0.16
CA GLY A 200 5.88 1.49 0.47
C GLY A 200 4.57 0.74 0.28
N ASN A 201 3.52 1.36 0.79
CA ASN A 201 2.16 0.87 0.67
C ASN A 201 1.29 1.96 0.03
N ALA A 202 0.38 1.56 -0.83
CA ALA A 202 -0.61 2.45 -1.42
C ALA A 202 -1.97 1.75 -1.51
N VAL A 203 -3.04 2.53 -1.55
CA VAL A 203 -4.39 2.04 -1.86
C VAL A 203 -4.89 2.78 -3.08
N ILE A 204 -5.22 2.02 -4.13
CA ILE A 204 -5.81 2.51 -5.37
C ILE A 204 -7.30 2.22 -5.32
N GLY A 205 -8.12 3.22 -5.60
CA GLY A 205 -9.57 3.14 -5.66
C GLY A 205 -10.10 3.04 -7.09
N ALA A 206 -11.18 2.27 -7.26
CA ALA A 206 -12.02 2.26 -8.44
C ALA A 206 -13.26 3.10 -8.19
N TYR A 207 -13.56 3.98 -9.11
CA TYR A 207 -14.76 4.84 -9.09
C TYR A 207 -15.67 4.48 -10.23
N ASP A 208 -16.97 4.63 -10.01
CA ASP A 208 -17.97 4.50 -11.05
C ASP A 208 -18.15 5.81 -11.85
N ALA A 209 -19.04 5.81 -12.84
CA ALA A 209 -19.35 6.98 -13.68
C ALA A 209 -19.98 8.16 -12.90
N ASN A 210 -20.39 7.98 -11.66
CA ASN A 210 -20.91 9.03 -10.77
C ASN A 210 -19.85 9.56 -9.80
N ASP A 211 -18.57 9.15 -9.95
CA ASP A 211 -17.47 9.51 -9.06
C ASP A 211 -17.62 8.90 -7.64
N GLU A 212 -18.40 7.80 -7.51
CA GLU A 212 -18.52 7.05 -6.27
C GLU A 212 -17.44 5.96 -6.19
N LEU A 213 -16.74 5.86 -5.05
CA LEU A 213 -15.78 4.79 -4.79
C LEU A 213 -16.55 3.46 -4.64
N ILE A 214 -16.27 2.49 -5.52
CA ILE A 214 -16.93 1.18 -5.56
C ILE A 214 -16.03 0.03 -5.10
N TRP A 215 -14.71 0.19 -5.11
CA TRP A 215 -13.73 -0.78 -4.63
C TRP A 215 -12.36 -0.16 -4.43
N SER A 216 -11.44 -0.91 -3.82
CA SER A 216 -10.04 -0.51 -3.64
C SER A 216 -9.13 -1.71 -3.50
N TRP A 217 -7.85 -1.53 -3.85
CA TRP A 217 -6.80 -2.53 -3.75
C TRP A 217 -5.58 -1.96 -3.04
N HIS A 218 -4.95 -2.80 -2.24
CA HIS A 218 -3.66 -2.50 -1.62
C HIS A 218 -2.53 -2.85 -2.58
N VAL A 219 -1.65 -1.91 -2.87
CA VAL A 219 -0.37 -2.11 -3.56
C VAL A 219 0.74 -2.12 -2.52
N TRP A 220 1.44 -3.26 -2.42
CA TRP A 220 2.55 -3.47 -1.52
C TRP A 220 3.85 -3.49 -2.31
N ALA A 221 4.55 -2.35 -2.38
CA ALA A 221 5.86 -2.23 -3.01
C ALA A 221 6.95 -2.66 -2.03
N THR A 222 7.64 -3.76 -2.31
CA THR A 222 8.56 -4.41 -1.37
C THR A 222 9.57 -5.29 -2.12
N ASP A 223 10.72 -5.55 -1.50
CA ASP A 223 11.68 -6.57 -1.94
C ASP A 223 11.34 -7.98 -1.42
N TYR A 224 10.21 -8.13 -0.75
CA TYR A 224 9.76 -9.38 -0.17
C TYR A 224 9.07 -10.28 -1.20
N ASP A 225 9.50 -11.53 -1.23
CA ASP A 225 8.85 -12.59 -2.00
C ASP A 225 8.46 -13.73 -1.05
N PRO A 226 7.16 -13.95 -0.79
CA PRO A 226 6.71 -15.02 0.10
C PRO A 226 6.93 -16.43 -0.46
N GLU A 227 7.16 -16.57 -1.76
CA GLU A 227 7.49 -17.83 -2.43
C GLU A 227 9.01 -18.04 -2.55
N GLY A 228 9.81 -17.01 -2.25
CA GLY A 228 11.26 -17.04 -2.28
C GLY A 228 11.89 -17.70 -1.05
N GLU A 229 13.20 -17.83 -1.07
CA GLU A 229 13.97 -18.36 0.05
C GLU A 229 13.73 -17.53 1.33
N ASN A 230 13.33 -18.20 2.43
CA ASN A 230 12.96 -17.58 3.71
C ASN A 230 11.76 -16.61 3.66
N GLY A 231 10.99 -16.60 2.57
CA GLY A 231 9.78 -15.79 2.45
C GLY A 231 8.60 -16.35 3.25
N SER A 232 8.58 -17.64 3.48
CA SER A 232 7.57 -18.33 4.27
C SER A 232 8.18 -19.38 5.20
N VAL A 233 7.39 -19.84 6.16
CA VAL A 233 7.77 -20.84 7.15
C VAL A 233 6.59 -21.78 7.40
N GLU A 234 6.87 -23.05 7.64
CA GLU A 234 5.85 -24.04 8.04
C GLU A 234 5.64 -23.98 9.55
N LEU A 235 4.50 -23.46 10.00
CA LEU A 235 4.06 -23.44 11.40
C LEU A 235 2.71 -24.13 11.54
N ASN A 236 2.59 -25.11 12.43
CA ASN A 236 1.37 -25.90 12.64
C ASN A 236 0.78 -26.51 11.36
N GLY A 237 1.62 -26.84 10.37
CA GLY A 237 1.18 -27.37 9.08
C GLY A 237 0.56 -26.33 8.14
N TYR A 238 0.84 -25.05 8.39
CA TYR A 238 0.52 -23.92 7.51
C TYR A 238 1.79 -23.28 6.98
N THR A 239 1.87 -23.11 5.66
CA THR A 239 2.88 -22.25 5.05
C THR A 239 2.49 -20.81 5.34
N MET A 240 3.23 -20.13 6.20
CA MET A 240 2.95 -18.78 6.69
C MET A 240 3.98 -17.80 6.19
N MET A 241 3.56 -16.62 5.74
CA MET A 241 4.47 -15.50 5.41
C MET A 241 5.35 -15.16 6.61
N THR A 242 6.63 -14.84 6.38
CA THR A 242 7.53 -14.37 7.45
C THR A 242 7.36 -12.89 7.76
N ARG A 243 6.66 -12.11 6.91
CA ARG A 243 6.33 -10.70 7.14
C ARG A 243 4.84 -10.48 7.39
N ASN A 244 4.52 -9.47 8.18
CA ASN A 244 3.17 -8.97 8.31
C ASN A 244 2.72 -8.33 6.98
N LEU A 245 1.44 -8.39 6.68
CA LEU A 245 0.88 -7.78 5.47
C LEU A 245 1.18 -6.27 5.45
N GLY A 246 1.84 -5.81 4.39
CA GLY A 246 2.30 -4.44 4.23
C GLY A 246 3.62 -4.09 4.93
N ALA A 247 4.32 -5.04 5.57
CA ALA A 247 5.61 -4.78 6.19
C ALA A 247 6.73 -4.63 5.15
N LEU A 248 7.55 -3.60 5.31
CA LEU A 248 8.62 -3.25 4.38
C LEU A 248 9.99 -3.82 4.79
N ALA A 249 10.06 -4.41 5.97
CA ALA A 249 11.23 -5.11 6.52
C ALA A 249 10.78 -6.31 7.37
N ASN A 250 11.73 -7.10 7.87
CA ASN A 250 11.52 -8.17 8.83
C ASN A 250 12.70 -8.23 9.79
N GLY A 251 12.83 -7.21 10.61
CA GLY A 251 13.95 -7.11 11.54
C GLY A 251 13.75 -6.04 12.60
N ASN A 252 14.71 -5.94 13.50
CA ASN A 252 14.67 -5.09 14.67
C ASN A 252 16.04 -4.44 15.02
N ALA A 253 16.95 -4.39 14.06
CA ALA A 253 18.29 -3.87 14.29
C ALA A 253 18.34 -2.34 14.42
N THR A 254 17.43 -1.63 13.78
CA THR A 254 17.35 -0.17 13.80
C THR A 254 15.91 0.31 14.02
N THR A 255 15.74 1.53 14.52
CA THR A 255 14.38 2.14 14.67
C THR A 255 13.61 2.17 13.35
N SER A 256 14.27 2.46 12.25
CA SER A 256 13.64 2.48 10.91
C SER A 256 13.18 1.08 10.50
N GLU A 257 14.00 0.07 10.72
CA GLU A 257 13.69 -1.32 10.42
C GLU A 257 12.50 -1.83 11.28
N ILE A 258 12.50 -1.50 12.58
CA ILE A 258 11.39 -1.84 13.49
C ILE A 258 10.07 -1.28 12.98
N LEU A 259 10.03 0.01 12.65
CA LEU A 259 8.81 0.66 12.14
C LEU A 259 8.38 0.07 10.80
N ALA A 260 9.34 -0.24 9.93
CA ALA A 260 9.09 -0.88 8.65
C ALA A 260 8.55 -2.32 8.79
N SER A 261 8.86 -2.99 9.91
CA SER A 261 8.48 -4.39 10.15
C SER A 261 7.10 -4.56 10.78
N TYR A 262 6.48 -3.50 11.31
CA TYR A 262 5.15 -3.62 11.91
C TYR A 262 4.06 -4.01 10.91
N GLY A 263 4.14 -3.53 9.66
CA GLY A 263 3.10 -3.72 8.65
C GLY A 263 1.91 -2.79 8.87
N LEU A 264 0.75 -3.21 8.40
CA LEU A 264 -0.50 -2.43 8.41
C LEU A 264 -1.49 -3.01 9.41
N TYR A 265 -2.46 -2.18 9.84
CA TYR A 265 -3.56 -2.61 10.69
C TYR A 265 -4.82 -2.84 9.88
N TYR A 266 -5.60 -3.82 10.28
CA TYR A 266 -6.90 -4.18 9.67
C TYR A 266 -7.96 -4.29 10.74
N GLN A 267 -9.14 -3.72 10.53
CA GLN A 267 -10.32 -4.08 11.32
C GLN A 267 -10.81 -5.46 10.83
N TRP A 268 -11.24 -6.30 11.75
CA TRP A 268 -11.63 -7.67 11.40
C TRP A 268 -12.69 -7.70 10.30
N GLY A 269 -12.46 -8.44 9.24
CA GLY A 269 -13.38 -8.56 8.12
C GLY A 269 -13.25 -7.48 7.05
N ARG A 270 -12.41 -6.46 7.22
CA ARG A 270 -12.16 -5.42 6.20
C ARG A 270 -10.94 -5.78 5.35
N LYS A 271 -11.04 -5.45 4.06
CA LYS A 271 -9.93 -5.58 3.10
C LYS A 271 -8.95 -4.41 3.11
N ASP A 272 -9.41 -3.22 3.53
CA ASP A 272 -8.63 -1.99 3.44
C ASP A 272 -7.74 -1.80 4.66
N PRO A 273 -6.43 -1.52 4.43
CA PRO A 273 -5.47 -1.32 5.48
C PRO A 273 -5.48 0.09 6.05
N PHE A 274 -5.14 0.17 7.33
CA PHE A 274 -4.78 1.41 8.00
C PHE A 274 -3.28 1.46 8.22
N ILE A 275 -2.68 2.63 7.96
CA ILE A 275 -1.23 2.83 8.09
C ILE A 275 -0.75 2.49 9.52
N GLY A 276 0.45 1.89 9.60
CA GLY A 276 1.15 1.59 10.85
C GLY A 276 1.61 2.83 11.61
N PRO A 277 2.26 2.65 12.78
CA PRO A 277 2.69 3.75 13.63
C PRO A 277 3.82 4.58 13.00
N SER A 278 3.84 5.87 13.27
CA SER A 278 4.95 6.76 12.89
C SER A 278 6.15 6.67 13.84
N THR A 279 5.96 6.07 14.99
CA THR A 279 6.95 5.91 16.06
C THR A 279 6.59 4.69 16.89
N TYR A 280 7.58 4.11 17.55
CA TYR A 280 7.37 3.07 18.57
C TYR A 280 6.91 3.64 19.93
N LYS A 281 6.62 4.94 20.01
CA LYS A 281 6.16 5.59 21.25
C LYS A 281 4.65 5.44 21.41
N ILE A 282 4.21 4.97 22.57
CA ILE A 282 2.78 4.77 22.89
C ILE A 282 1.97 6.08 22.77
N SER A 283 2.54 7.20 23.20
CA SER A 283 1.82 8.46 23.34
C SER A 283 1.48 9.17 22.02
N SER A 284 2.01 8.73 20.88
CA SER A 284 1.78 9.47 19.62
C SER A 284 0.37 9.30 19.09
N GLY A 285 -0.26 8.15 19.31
CA GLY A 285 -1.59 7.82 18.79
C GLY A 285 -1.74 7.89 17.26
N GLN A 286 -0.69 8.35 16.58
CA GLN A 286 -0.72 8.72 15.16
C GLN A 286 -0.07 7.65 14.28
N GLY A 287 -0.69 7.44 13.11
CA GLY A 287 -0.10 6.68 12.04
C GLY A 287 1.06 7.40 11.36
N ALA A 288 1.82 6.66 10.56
CA ALA A 288 2.84 7.19 9.68
C ALA A 288 2.24 8.17 8.64
N ALA A 289 3.10 8.80 7.87
CA ALA A 289 2.69 9.73 6.83
C ALA A 289 1.92 9.02 5.71
N MET A 290 0.82 9.63 5.27
CA MET A 290 0.09 9.24 4.07
C MET A 290 -0.11 10.45 3.17
N TYR A 291 -0.13 10.20 1.87
CA TYR A 291 -0.30 11.22 0.83
C TYR A 291 -1.40 10.76 -0.13
N ASN A 292 -2.24 11.67 -0.56
CA ASN A 292 -3.20 11.42 -1.64
C ASN A 292 -2.54 11.51 -3.03
N ASP A 293 -3.32 11.42 -4.08
CA ASP A 293 -2.84 11.46 -5.46
C ASP A 293 -2.09 12.75 -5.79
N SER A 294 -2.58 13.88 -5.33
CA SER A 294 -1.91 15.19 -5.51
C SER A 294 -0.62 15.36 -4.70
N GLY A 295 -0.23 14.36 -3.89
CA GLY A 295 0.92 14.45 -2.97
C GLY A 295 0.64 15.24 -1.69
N SER A 296 -0.60 15.65 -1.46
CA SER A 296 -1.01 16.29 -0.21
C SER A 296 -1.19 15.27 0.91
N ARG A 297 -0.96 15.70 2.16
CA ARG A 297 -1.16 14.85 3.34
C ARG A 297 -2.63 14.43 3.48
N THR A 298 -2.84 13.14 3.75
CA THR A 298 -4.15 12.59 4.11
C THR A 298 -4.08 11.84 5.43
N TYR A 299 -5.23 11.54 6.03
CA TYR A 299 -5.31 11.01 7.40
C TYR A 299 -6.43 10.00 7.52
N VAL A 300 -6.26 9.06 8.45
CA VAL A 300 -7.35 8.19 8.91
C VAL A 300 -8.35 9.04 9.70
N THR A 301 -9.62 8.91 9.38
CA THR A 301 -10.73 9.54 10.09
C THR A 301 -11.40 8.56 11.04
N MET A 302 -11.92 9.04 12.18
CA MET A 302 -12.64 8.19 13.14
C MET A 302 -14.13 8.44 13.02
N VAL A 303 -14.91 7.37 12.90
CA VAL A 303 -16.38 7.41 12.76
C VAL A 303 -16.96 6.37 13.70
N ALA A 304 -17.95 6.74 14.51
CA ALA A 304 -18.62 5.77 15.38
C ALA A 304 -19.49 4.79 14.56
N SER A 305 -19.53 3.53 14.96
CA SER A 305 -20.41 2.54 14.36
C SER A 305 -21.89 2.93 14.56
N SER A 306 -22.66 2.86 13.50
CA SER A 306 -24.11 3.07 13.48
C SER A 306 -24.75 2.19 12.40
N ALA A 307 -26.05 2.23 12.25
CA ALA A 307 -26.74 1.52 11.16
C ALA A 307 -26.27 1.97 9.77
N GLU A 308 -25.79 3.22 9.63
CA GLU A 308 -25.30 3.81 8.37
C GLU A 308 -23.80 3.57 8.19
N THR A 309 -22.99 3.85 9.21
CA THR A 309 -21.54 3.84 9.13
C THR A 309 -20.91 2.47 9.43
N GLY A 310 -21.60 1.62 10.17
CA GLY A 310 -21.18 0.28 10.55
C GLY A 310 -21.59 -0.77 9.51
N THR A 311 -21.37 -0.52 8.21
CA THR A 311 -21.72 -1.42 7.12
C THR A 311 -20.54 -1.72 6.22
N MET A 312 -20.56 -2.88 5.52
CA MET A 312 -19.55 -3.19 4.51
C MET A 312 -19.54 -2.19 3.37
N ASP A 313 -20.73 -1.73 2.93
CA ASP A 313 -20.84 -0.72 1.87
C ASP A 313 -20.18 0.60 2.28
N TYR A 314 -20.44 1.08 3.49
CA TYR A 314 -19.77 2.27 4.02
C TYR A 314 -18.25 2.08 4.07
N ALA A 315 -17.78 0.94 4.57
CA ALA A 315 -16.35 0.66 4.70
C ALA A 315 -15.63 0.63 3.34
N VAL A 316 -16.30 0.09 2.29
CA VAL A 316 -15.77 0.09 0.91
C VAL A 316 -15.71 1.50 0.34
N LYS A 317 -16.75 2.31 0.54
CA LYS A 317 -16.81 3.71 0.06
C LYS A 317 -15.90 4.65 0.86
N HIS A 318 -15.52 4.28 2.09
CA HIS A 318 -14.72 5.11 3.00
C HIS A 318 -13.52 4.34 3.59
N PRO A 319 -12.54 3.90 2.78
CA PRO A 319 -11.42 3.07 3.23
C PRO A 319 -10.53 3.76 4.28
N LEU A 320 -10.51 5.09 4.35
CA LEU A 320 -9.79 5.86 5.37
C LEU A 320 -10.58 6.05 6.67
N ALA A 321 -11.88 5.69 6.70
CA ALA A 321 -12.67 5.76 7.92
C ALA A 321 -12.41 4.55 8.82
N PHE A 322 -11.82 4.77 9.97
CA PHE A 322 -11.74 3.79 11.05
C PHE A 322 -13.05 3.84 11.82
N VAL A 323 -13.86 2.78 11.69
CA VAL A 323 -15.18 2.71 12.35
C VAL A 323 -15.00 2.22 13.77
N THR A 324 -15.14 3.13 14.75
CA THR A 324 -14.99 2.79 16.17
C THR A 324 -16.21 2.01 16.67
N GLY A 325 -15.94 1.04 17.54
CA GLY A 325 -16.99 0.25 18.19
C GLY A 325 -17.72 1.07 19.25
N VAL A 326 -18.99 0.84 19.39
CA VAL A 326 -19.86 1.41 20.43
C VAL A 326 -20.55 0.29 21.23
N ALA A 327 -21.10 0.61 22.39
CA ALA A 327 -21.74 -0.40 23.25
C ALA A 327 -22.91 -1.13 22.55
N GLU A 328 -23.68 -0.38 21.76
CA GLU A 328 -24.83 -0.89 21.00
C GLU A 328 -24.43 -1.94 19.94
N SER A 329 -23.24 -1.83 19.37
CA SER A 329 -22.67 -2.83 18.46
C SER A 329 -21.80 -3.87 19.16
N ASN A 330 -21.78 -3.93 20.51
CA ASN A 330 -20.87 -4.77 21.29
C ASN A 330 -19.38 -4.52 20.96
N ASN A 331 -19.04 -3.27 20.64
CA ASN A 331 -17.72 -2.86 20.20
C ASN A 331 -17.28 -3.51 18.88
N ASP A 332 -18.23 -3.97 18.06
CA ASP A 332 -17.99 -4.32 16.66
C ASP A 332 -18.07 -3.07 15.80
N TRP A 333 -17.23 -2.98 14.78
CA TRP A 333 -17.36 -1.93 13.78
C TRP A 333 -18.56 -2.16 12.85
N LEU A 334 -18.93 -3.45 12.62
CA LEU A 334 -20.15 -3.83 11.92
C LEU A 334 -21.35 -3.71 12.85
N TRP A 335 -22.27 -2.81 12.54
CA TRP A 335 -23.51 -2.63 13.31
C TRP A 335 -24.35 -3.90 13.36
N SER A 336 -24.38 -4.65 12.27
CA SER A 336 -25.10 -5.93 12.16
C SER A 336 -24.45 -7.06 12.97
N LYS A 337 -23.20 -6.90 13.42
CA LYS A 337 -22.40 -7.94 14.11
C LYS A 337 -22.26 -9.22 13.27
N SER A 338 -22.24 -9.06 11.95
CA SER A 338 -22.18 -10.18 11.01
C SER A 338 -20.81 -10.85 11.02
N ASP A 339 -20.79 -12.17 10.90
CA ASP A 339 -19.58 -12.97 10.74
C ASP A 339 -19.09 -13.05 9.28
N ALA A 340 -19.75 -12.33 8.35
CA ALA A 340 -19.48 -12.39 6.92
C ALA A 340 -18.24 -11.60 6.45
N GLY A 341 -17.36 -11.18 7.34
CA GLY A 341 -16.15 -10.44 6.99
C GLY A 341 -15.10 -11.32 6.32
N TRP A 342 -14.27 -11.97 7.11
CA TRP A 342 -13.32 -12.97 6.64
C TRP A 342 -13.89 -14.37 6.84
N SER A 343 -13.37 -15.35 6.09
CA SER A 343 -13.84 -16.73 6.26
C SER A 343 -13.61 -17.24 7.67
N SER A 344 -14.63 -17.84 8.27
CA SER A 344 -14.57 -18.51 9.58
C SER A 344 -14.38 -20.02 9.48
N ASP A 345 -14.27 -20.58 8.26
CA ASP A 345 -14.32 -22.02 8.02
C ASP A 345 -13.03 -22.77 8.36
N GLY A 346 -12.15 -22.14 9.14
CA GLY A 346 -10.89 -22.76 9.55
C GLY A 346 -9.99 -23.13 8.35
N ASP A 347 -9.47 -24.36 8.36
CA ASP A 347 -8.46 -24.80 7.38
C ASP A 347 -8.98 -24.97 5.96
N ALA A 348 -10.25 -25.35 5.82
CA ALA A 348 -10.90 -25.60 4.54
C ALA A 348 -11.54 -24.35 3.94
N GLY A 349 -11.52 -23.22 4.67
CA GLY A 349 -12.22 -22.01 4.29
C GLY A 349 -11.67 -21.41 3.00
N ALA A 350 -12.57 -21.09 2.07
CA ALA A 350 -12.25 -20.30 0.90
C ALA A 350 -11.85 -18.87 1.30
N LYS A 351 -10.99 -18.24 0.51
CA LYS A 351 -10.69 -16.83 0.61
C LYS A 351 -11.96 -16.01 0.36
N SER A 352 -12.37 -15.17 1.33
CA SER A 352 -13.55 -14.32 1.15
C SER A 352 -13.26 -13.13 0.23
N VAL A 353 -14.30 -12.48 -0.28
CA VAL A 353 -14.20 -11.26 -1.08
C VAL A 353 -13.47 -10.13 -0.34
N ASN A 354 -13.54 -10.11 0.99
CA ASN A 354 -12.93 -9.08 1.84
C ASN A 354 -11.56 -9.50 2.43
N ASP A 355 -11.04 -10.66 2.08
CA ASP A 355 -9.72 -11.09 2.57
C ASP A 355 -8.61 -10.18 2.00
N PRO A 356 -7.77 -9.55 2.84
CA PRO A 356 -6.78 -8.57 2.40
C PRO A 356 -5.49 -9.19 1.82
N CYS A 357 -5.27 -10.50 1.96
CA CYS A 357 -4.03 -11.12 1.54
C CYS A 357 -3.88 -11.20 0.00
N PRO A 358 -2.66 -11.30 -0.54
CA PRO A 358 -2.41 -11.50 -1.96
C PRO A 358 -3.04 -12.79 -2.52
N TYR A 359 -3.04 -12.92 -3.84
CA TYR A 359 -3.48 -14.14 -4.51
C TYR A 359 -2.67 -15.35 -4.02
N GLY A 360 -3.32 -16.48 -3.81
CA GLY A 360 -2.70 -17.68 -3.24
C GLY A 360 -2.54 -17.70 -1.73
N TRP A 361 -2.80 -16.56 -1.07
CA TRP A 361 -2.68 -16.37 0.37
C TRP A 361 -3.99 -15.89 0.98
N ARG A 362 -4.22 -16.19 2.26
CA ARG A 362 -5.40 -15.77 3.03
C ARG A 362 -5.03 -15.41 4.45
N VAL A 363 -5.92 -14.73 5.15
CA VAL A 363 -5.77 -14.49 6.59
C VAL A 363 -5.67 -15.83 7.33
N ALA A 364 -4.73 -15.91 8.28
CA ALA A 364 -4.48 -17.14 9.04
C ALA A 364 -5.71 -17.57 9.85
N PRO A 365 -6.11 -18.84 9.81
CA PRO A 365 -7.10 -19.38 10.74
C PRO A 365 -6.51 -19.49 12.15
N SER A 366 -7.36 -19.57 13.17
CA SER A 366 -6.91 -19.70 14.57
C SER A 366 -6.02 -20.93 14.79
N ALA A 367 -6.25 -22.02 14.05
CA ALA A 367 -5.45 -23.24 14.11
C ALA A 367 -3.98 -23.02 13.69
N ALA A 368 -3.69 -22.03 12.85
CA ALA A 368 -2.32 -21.70 12.45
C ALA A 368 -1.47 -21.18 13.62
N PHE A 369 -2.10 -20.66 14.66
CA PHE A 369 -1.42 -20.14 15.85
C PHE A 369 -1.60 -21.05 17.08
N ALA A 370 -2.41 -22.11 16.98
CA ALA A 370 -2.72 -23.00 18.11
C ALA A 370 -1.43 -23.66 18.65
N GLY A 371 -1.24 -23.57 19.97
CA GLY A 371 -0.08 -24.20 20.62
C GLY A 371 1.28 -23.56 20.30
N LEU A 372 1.33 -22.39 19.67
CA LEU A 372 2.58 -21.64 19.54
C LEU A 372 3.07 -21.21 20.93
N GLU A 373 4.37 -21.30 21.11
CA GLU A 373 5.08 -20.90 22.32
C GLU A 373 6.11 -19.82 22.01
N ILE A 374 6.44 -19.01 23.02
CA ILE A 374 7.54 -18.04 22.91
C ILE A 374 8.86 -18.80 23.02
N VAL A 375 9.80 -18.57 22.11
CA VAL A 375 11.14 -19.12 22.18
C VAL A 375 11.89 -18.46 23.33
N GLY A 376 12.25 -19.26 24.34
CA GLY A 376 12.83 -18.78 25.58
C GLY A 376 11.79 -18.35 26.61
N THR A 377 12.24 -17.71 27.67
CA THR A 377 11.38 -17.18 28.74
C THR A 377 11.34 -15.66 28.63
N PRO A 378 10.16 -15.03 28.63
CA PRO A 378 10.07 -13.58 28.71
C PRO A 378 10.83 -13.06 29.93
N ALA A 379 11.74 -12.11 29.73
CA ALA A 379 12.60 -11.58 30.77
C ALA A 379 12.79 -10.06 30.61
N ALA A 380 13.26 -9.41 31.68
CA ALA A 380 13.67 -8.02 31.61
C ALA A 380 14.75 -7.86 30.53
N GLY A 381 14.53 -6.95 29.58
CA GLY A 381 15.39 -6.73 28.41
C GLY A 381 14.82 -7.28 27.10
N ASP A 382 13.81 -8.15 27.15
CA ASP A 382 13.11 -8.62 25.93
C ASP A 382 12.29 -7.50 25.26
N GLU A 383 11.96 -6.47 26.01
CA GLU A 383 11.33 -5.26 25.49
C GLU A 383 12.18 -4.56 24.39
N GLU A 384 13.46 -4.82 24.31
CA GLU A 384 14.32 -4.27 23.26
C GLU A 384 14.26 -5.06 21.95
N LYS A 385 13.63 -6.23 21.97
CA LYS A 385 13.46 -7.07 20.77
C LYS A 385 12.33 -6.60 19.86
N PHE A 386 11.39 -5.80 20.36
CA PHE A 386 10.20 -5.27 19.64
C PHE A 386 9.28 -6.35 19.06
N GLY A 387 9.41 -7.57 19.51
CA GLY A 387 8.69 -8.75 19.10
C GLY A 387 9.30 -9.99 19.68
N TRP A 388 8.69 -11.13 19.43
CA TRP A 388 9.22 -12.41 19.86
C TRP A 388 9.26 -13.43 18.74
N THR A 389 10.23 -14.31 18.81
CA THR A 389 10.24 -15.53 18.03
C THR A 389 9.24 -16.51 18.65
N LEU A 390 8.31 -17.00 17.85
CA LEU A 390 7.34 -18.00 18.22
C LEU A 390 7.66 -19.32 17.51
N THR A 391 7.34 -20.44 18.16
CA THR A 391 7.63 -21.80 17.66
C THR A 391 6.45 -22.73 17.87
N ASP A 392 6.31 -23.72 16.98
CA ASP A 392 5.46 -24.91 17.15
C ASP A 392 6.26 -26.13 17.64
N GLY A 393 7.51 -25.92 18.07
CA GLY A 393 8.46 -26.95 18.49
C GLY A 393 9.23 -27.59 17.31
N LYS A 394 8.95 -27.21 16.05
CA LYS A 394 9.64 -27.71 14.84
C LYS A 394 10.26 -26.57 14.02
N ALA A 395 9.55 -25.47 13.91
CA ALA A 395 9.98 -24.29 13.18
C ALA A 395 9.76 -23.03 14.03
N GLU A 396 10.41 -21.94 13.62
CA GLU A 396 10.38 -20.68 14.33
C GLU A 396 10.09 -19.52 13.36
N SER A 397 9.38 -18.52 13.84
CA SER A 397 9.18 -17.26 13.10
C SER A 397 9.14 -16.08 14.06
N PHE A 398 9.71 -14.96 13.62
CA PHE A 398 9.67 -13.71 14.38
C PHE A 398 8.35 -12.97 14.14
N PHE A 399 7.72 -12.52 15.21
CA PHE A 399 6.49 -11.74 15.21
C PHE A 399 6.71 -10.40 15.89
N MET A 400 6.38 -9.31 15.18
CA MET A 400 6.53 -7.95 15.70
C MET A 400 5.47 -7.61 16.73
N GLY A 401 5.85 -6.90 17.79
CA GLY A 401 4.97 -6.33 18.79
C GLY A 401 4.46 -4.95 18.40
N GLY A 402 3.66 -4.90 17.35
CA GLY A 402 3.16 -3.65 16.78
C GLY A 402 1.95 -3.04 17.49
N GLY A 403 1.47 -3.64 18.60
CA GLY A 403 0.27 -3.18 19.29
C GLY A 403 -0.98 -3.23 18.40
N ARG A 404 -1.89 -2.29 18.62
CA ARG A 404 -3.18 -2.19 17.89
C ARG A 404 -3.64 -0.75 17.71
N ARG A 405 -4.57 -0.52 16.77
CA ARG A 405 -5.48 0.61 16.84
C ARG A 405 -6.66 0.24 17.71
N ARG A 406 -6.93 1.04 18.74
CA ARG A 406 -8.02 0.75 19.69
C ARG A 406 -9.39 0.85 19.05
N TYR A 407 -10.28 -0.03 19.48
CA TYR A 407 -11.65 -0.14 18.98
C TYR A 407 -12.51 1.10 19.25
N ASP A 408 -12.23 1.84 20.31
CA ASP A 408 -13.06 2.95 20.84
C ASP A 408 -12.63 4.34 20.36
N ASP A 409 -11.34 4.53 20.05
CA ASP A 409 -10.81 5.85 19.67
C ASP A 409 -9.86 5.83 18.46
N GLY A 410 -9.56 4.63 17.92
CA GLY A 410 -8.68 4.43 16.76
C GLY A 410 -7.21 4.80 16.98
N LYS A 411 -6.80 5.15 18.20
CA LYS A 411 -5.41 5.47 18.51
C LYS A 411 -4.55 4.21 18.55
N ILE A 412 -3.31 4.34 18.12
CA ILE A 412 -2.34 3.26 18.19
C ILE A 412 -1.80 3.17 19.62
N GLN A 413 -1.88 1.99 20.20
CA GLN A 413 -1.49 1.72 21.58
C GLN A 413 -0.74 0.38 21.69
N ASN A 414 -0.12 0.18 22.86
CA ASN A 414 0.58 -1.04 23.25
C ASN A 414 1.74 -1.39 22.30
N ILE A 415 2.38 -0.36 21.78
CA ILE A 415 3.64 -0.49 21.07
C ILE A 415 4.80 -0.27 22.05
N TYR A 416 5.97 -0.79 21.72
CA TYR A 416 7.14 -0.77 22.58
C TYR A 416 7.51 0.65 23.09
N ILE A 417 7.91 0.71 24.38
CA ILE A 417 8.51 1.90 25.01
C ILE A 417 9.99 1.63 25.25
N PRO A 418 10.91 2.47 24.73
CA PRO A 418 12.36 2.24 24.90
C PRO A 418 12.79 2.36 26.37
N LYS A 419 13.78 1.55 26.75
CA LYS A 419 14.35 1.47 28.09
C LYS A 419 15.24 2.67 28.47
N ASP A 420 15.64 3.49 27.52
CA ASP A 420 16.49 4.65 27.75
C ASP A 420 15.82 5.60 28.77
N GLU A 421 16.42 5.74 29.96
CA GLU A 421 15.90 6.55 31.06
C GLU A 421 15.70 8.02 30.65
N ALA A 422 16.53 8.58 29.80
CA ALA A 422 16.37 9.93 29.29
C ALA A 422 15.12 10.07 28.42
N LYS A 423 14.81 9.04 27.66
CA LYS A 423 13.58 8.96 26.86
C LYS A 423 12.36 8.58 27.69
N MET A 424 12.54 7.77 28.76
CA MET A 424 11.48 7.40 29.70
C MET A 424 10.87 8.60 30.44
N LYS A 425 11.63 9.66 30.69
CA LYS A 425 11.14 10.88 31.31
C LYS A 425 10.05 11.61 30.49
N LEU A 426 9.90 11.25 29.23
CA LEU A 426 8.86 11.77 28.34
C LEU A 426 7.52 11.05 28.48
N TYR A 427 7.46 9.97 29.29
CA TYR A 427 6.26 9.13 29.45
C TYR A 427 5.68 9.26 30.84
N THR A 428 4.37 9.19 30.94
CA THR A 428 3.69 9.11 32.22
C THR A 428 3.84 7.71 32.84
N ARG A 429 3.60 7.58 34.16
CA ARG A 429 3.56 6.27 34.82
C ARG A 429 2.48 5.36 34.22
N ALA A 430 1.38 5.92 33.73
CA ALA A 430 0.33 5.19 33.04
C ALA A 430 0.79 4.61 31.70
N ASP A 431 1.60 5.38 30.93
CA ASP A 431 2.16 4.89 29.67
C ASP A 431 3.12 3.72 29.88
N ILE A 432 3.94 3.76 30.94
CA ILE A 432 4.90 2.73 31.28
C ILE A 432 4.21 1.46 31.80
N ALA A 433 3.03 1.59 32.39
CA ALA A 433 2.23 0.48 32.89
C ALA A 433 1.49 -0.30 31.78
N GLN A 434 1.44 0.23 30.57
CA GLN A 434 0.82 -0.48 29.44
C GLN A 434 1.69 -1.66 29.02
N PRO A 435 1.09 -2.86 28.78
CA PRO A 435 1.83 -3.96 28.21
C PRO A 435 2.29 -3.62 26.80
N TRP A 436 3.43 -4.16 26.44
CA TRP A 436 3.86 -4.22 25.05
C TRP A 436 3.23 -5.45 24.41
N GLU A 437 2.60 -5.32 23.24
CA GLU A 437 1.78 -6.38 22.67
C GLU A 437 2.07 -6.60 21.19
N GLY A 438 1.99 -7.87 20.77
CA GLY A 438 1.77 -8.27 19.38
C GLY A 438 0.38 -8.89 19.25
N LEU A 439 -0.39 -8.42 18.30
CA LEU A 439 -1.79 -8.79 18.10
C LEU A 439 -2.05 -9.08 16.62
N TYR A 440 -2.44 -10.31 16.33
CA TYR A 440 -2.61 -10.78 14.95
C TYR A 440 -3.99 -11.41 14.79
N TRP A 441 -4.79 -10.81 13.93
CA TRP A 441 -6.11 -11.34 13.61
C TRP A 441 -6.07 -12.74 13.02
N THR A 442 -7.07 -13.54 13.38
CA THR A 442 -7.42 -14.80 12.71
C THR A 442 -8.76 -14.68 12.00
N THR A 443 -9.10 -15.68 11.18
CA THR A 443 -10.44 -15.75 10.57
C THR A 443 -11.52 -16.19 11.55
N ALA A 444 -11.15 -16.70 12.73
CA ALA A 444 -12.08 -17.30 13.68
C ALA A 444 -12.93 -16.25 14.41
N VAL A 445 -14.21 -16.57 14.58
CA VAL A 445 -15.19 -15.77 15.31
C VAL A 445 -15.43 -16.32 16.72
N ASN A 446 -15.81 -15.44 17.64
CA ASN A 446 -16.23 -15.78 19.00
C ASN A 446 -17.41 -14.90 19.42
N GLY A 447 -18.61 -15.32 19.10
CA GLY A 447 -19.82 -14.50 19.27
C GLY A 447 -19.69 -13.19 18.45
N THR A 448 -19.78 -12.05 19.12
CA THR A 448 -19.60 -10.71 18.50
C THR A 448 -18.14 -10.23 18.48
N GLN A 449 -17.20 -11.07 18.88
CA GLN A 449 -15.77 -10.83 18.87
C GLN A 449 -15.08 -11.75 17.84
N SER A 450 -13.78 -11.61 17.67
CA SER A 450 -12.97 -12.52 16.86
C SER A 450 -11.67 -12.86 17.57
N HIS A 451 -11.12 -14.02 17.24
CA HIS A 451 -9.88 -14.47 17.83
C HIS A 451 -8.67 -13.78 17.21
N ALA A 452 -7.68 -13.48 18.04
CA ALA A 452 -6.37 -13.05 17.67
C ALA A 452 -5.29 -13.86 18.40
N LEU A 453 -4.15 -14.07 17.75
CA LEU A 453 -2.93 -14.38 18.46
C LEU A 453 -2.54 -13.14 19.25
N HIS A 454 -2.33 -13.29 20.55
CA HIS A 454 -1.86 -12.25 21.46
C HIS A 454 -0.61 -12.73 22.19
N PHE A 455 0.44 -11.91 22.19
CA PHE A 455 1.58 -12.06 23.08
C PHE A 455 1.94 -10.69 23.65
N TRP A 456 2.43 -10.67 24.91
CA TRP A 456 2.64 -9.41 25.64
C TRP A 456 3.81 -9.50 26.60
N TYR A 457 4.31 -8.33 26.97
CA TYR A 457 5.26 -8.16 28.05
C TYR A 457 4.91 -6.93 28.88
N GLU A 458 4.81 -7.11 30.21
CA GLU A 458 4.61 -6.03 31.16
C GLU A 458 5.94 -5.62 31.79
N LYS A 459 6.41 -4.44 31.48
CA LYS A 459 7.69 -3.96 31.94
C LYS A 459 7.78 -3.79 33.46
N LEU A 460 6.71 -3.35 34.11
CA LEU A 460 6.70 -3.09 35.55
C LEU A 460 6.77 -4.38 36.39
N THR A 461 6.16 -5.44 35.93
CA THR A 461 6.14 -6.72 36.60
C THR A 461 7.24 -7.66 36.12
N GLY A 462 7.82 -7.39 34.95
CA GLY A 462 8.76 -8.25 34.28
C GLY A 462 8.14 -9.57 33.81
N THR A 463 6.80 -9.57 33.58
CA THR A 463 6.05 -10.77 33.17
C THR A 463 5.55 -10.60 31.75
N GLY A 464 5.44 -11.72 31.05
CA GLY A 464 4.88 -11.76 29.70
C GLY A 464 4.26 -13.12 29.42
N GLY A 465 3.61 -13.24 28.28
CA GLY A 465 2.93 -14.46 27.91
C GLY A 465 2.43 -14.45 26.48
N ILE A 466 1.77 -15.56 26.13
CA ILE A 466 1.13 -15.79 24.84
C ILE A 466 -0.24 -16.41 25.03
N ALA A 467 -1.22 -15.92 24.28
CA ALA A 467 -2.56 -16.47 24.14
C ALA A 467 -2.85 -16.65 22.64
N PRO A 468 -2.75 -17.86 22.09
CA PRO A 468 -2.88 -18.09 20.64
C PRO A 468 -4.26 -17.79 20.06
N ALA A 469 -5.31 -17.70 20.92
CA ALA A 469 -6.70 -17.49 20.49
C ALA A 469 -7.47 -16.65 21.53
N GLU A 470 -7.03 -15.42 21.76
CA GLU A 470 -7.74 -14.50 22.65
C GLU A 470 -8.82 -13.71 21.88
N ALA A 471 -9.97 -13.50 22.52
CA ALA A 471 -11.10 -12.82 21.90
C ALA A 471 -11.01 -11.29 22.03
N TYR A 472 -11.15 -10.59 20.92
CA TYR A 472 -11.09 -9.15 20.85
C TYR A 472 -12.27 -8.55 20.09
N ALA A 473 -12.67 -7.34 20.49
CA ALA A 473 -13.65 -6.53 19.77
C ALA A 473 -13.20 -6.30 18.32
N ARG A 474 -14.06 -6.58 17.34
CA ARG A 474 -13.75 -6.53 15.90
C ARG A 474 -13.42 -5.13 15.39
N ALA A 475 -13.81 -4.10 16.11
CA ALA A 475 -13.43 -2.72 15.77
C ALA A 475 -11.95 -2.41 16.05
N ASN A 476 -11.19 -3.26 16.77
CA ASN A 476 -9.74 -3.08 16.84
C ASN A 476 -9.10 -3.21 15.46
N GLY A 477 -8.07 -2.41 15.21
CA GLY A 477 -7.17 -2.59 14.09
C GLY A 477 -5.92 -3.36 14.53
N MET A 478 -5.70 -4.56 14.00
CA MET A 478 -4.55 -5.42 14.34
C MET A 478 -3.82 -5.87 13.09
N GLN A 479 -2.62 -6.42 13.27
CA GLN A 479 -1.83 -6.97 12.18
C GLN A 479 -2.50 -8.21 11.58
N VAL A 480 -2.14 -8.48 10.32
CA VAL A 480 -2.49 -9.71 9.60
C VAL A 480 -1.22 -10.41 9.16
N ARG A 481 -1.14 -11.71 9.40
CA ARG A 481 -0.15 -12.58 8.82
C ARG A 481 -0.86 -13.60 7.93
N CYS A 482 -0.46 -13.63 6.64
CA CYS A 482 -1.12 -14.48 5.67
C CYS A 482 -0.55 -15.90 5.68
N VAL A 483 -1.42 -16.89 5.41
CA VAL A 483 -1.04 -18.28 5.16
C VAL A 483 -1.43 -18.68 3.74
N LYS A 484 -0.69 -19.63 3.17
CA LYS A 484 -0.93 -20.13 1.82
C LYS A 484 -2.25 -20.91 1.76
N VAL A 485 -3.01 -20.70 0.70
CA VAL A 485 -4.24 -21.46 0.43
C VAL A 485 -3.85 -22.88 0.01
N LYS A 486 -4.42 -23.90 0.66
CA LYS A 486 -4.01 -25.30 0.43
C LYS A 486 -4.51 -25.92 -0.88
N ASN A 487 -5.58 -25.38 -1.46
CA ASN A 487 -6.18 -25.85 -2.73
C ASN A 487 -6.65 -24.62 -3.52
N LEU A 488 -5.81 -24.18 -4.43
CA LEU A 488 -6.16 -23.18 -5.44
C LEU A 488 -6.60 -23.88 -6.72
#